data_cb67d7ae48bc4f996d09f1076f8fb5bf
#
_entry.id   cb67d7ae48bc4f996d09f1076f8fb5bf
#
_cell.length_a   1.000
_cell.length_b   1.000
_cell.length_c   1.000
_cell.angle_alpha   90.00
_cell.angle_beta   90.00
_cell.angle_gamma   90.00
#
_symmetry.space_group_name_H-M   'P 1'
#
loop_
_entity.id
_entity.type
_entity.pdbx_description
1 polymer ?
#
loop_
_entity_poly.entity_id
_entity_poly.type
_entity_poly.pdbx_seq_one_letter_code
_entity_poly.pdbx_strand_id
1 'polypeptide(L)'
;EIIKPKTILLGNKDFQQLYLIKKHIKKNKIKTKVLSCKTIRDKNFIAYSSRLNKLNYNEKIILVSVIGFLKRYKKNLLSKKQIFNFNEIKKKIISMGVNKVDYIKLIDLKTLKKPKKNKFNLFYAFYIGKVRLIDNF
;
A
#
# COMPACT_ATOMS: atom_id res chain seq x y z
N GLU A 1 -28.34 13.51 4.51
CA GLU A 1 -27.67 13.17 3.23
C GLU A 1 -27.69 14.39 2.29
N ILE A 2 -26.52 15.03 2.08
CA ILE A 2 -26.40 16.25 1.24
C ILE A 2 -26.18 15.87 -0.23
N ILE A 3 -25.34 14.85 -0.48
CA ILE A 3 -25.02 14.39 -1.84
C ILE A 3 -25.40 12.91 -1.97
N LYS A 4 -26.12 12.57 -3.07
CA LYS A 4 -26.50 11.19 -3.41
C LYS A 4 -25.88 10.82 -4.76
N PRO A 5 -24.57 10.56 -4.84
CA PRO A 5 -23.91 10.30 -6.10
C PRO A 5 -24.34 8.95 -6.69
N LYS A 6 -24.55 8.90 -8.01
CA LYS A 6 -24.78 7.62 -8.71
C LYS A 6 -23.54 6.73 -8.68
N THR A 7 -22.34 7.35 -8.72
CA THR A 7 -21.06 6.63 -8.76
C THR A 7 -20.01 7.34 -7.92
N ILE A 8 -19.19 6.57 -7.20
CA ILE A 8 -18.00 7.03 -6.46
C ILE A 8 -16.78 6.36 -7.05
N LEU A 9 -15.71 7.14 -7.30
CA LEU A 9 -14.40 6.66 -7.73
C LEU A 9 -13.45 6.61 -6.54
N LEU A 10 -12.84 5.46 -6.28
CA LEU A 10 -11.90 5.28 -5.16
C LEU A 10 -10.63 4.59 -5.63
N GLY A 11 -9.47 5.12 -5.20
CA GLY A 11 -8.16 4.55 -5.53
C GLY A 11 -7.87 3.25 -4.76
N ASN A 12 -7.25 2.27 -5.43
CA ASN A 12 -6.81 1.02 -4.79
C ASN A 12 -5.67 1.22 -3.79
N LYS A 13 -4.99 2.36 -3.84
CA LYS A 13 -3.93 2.71 -2.88
C LYS A 13 -4.46 2.72 -1.45
N ASP A 14 -5.61 3.35 -1.23
CA ASP A 14 -6.29 3.41 0.06
C ASP A 14 -7.29 2.26 0.21
N PHE A 15 -6.78 1.03 0.05
CA PHE A 15 -7.59 -0.19 -0.06
C PHE A 15 -8.53 -0.40 1.14
N GLN A 16 -8.10 -0.07 2.36
CA GLN A 16 -8.94 -0.19 3.55
C GLN A 16 -10.17 0.72 3.46
N GLN A 17 -10.00 1.96 3.00
CA GLN A 17 -11.10 2.90 2.78
C GLN A 17 -12.06 2.38 1.71
N LEU A 18 -11.52 1.95 0.56
CA LEU A 18 -12.30 1.34 -0.52
C LEU A 18 -13.15 0.17 -0.02
N TYR A 19 -12.54 -0.73 0.77
CA TYR A 19 -13.24 -1.89 1.31
C TYR A 19 -14.36 -1.50 2.27
N LEU A 20 -14.09 -0.60 3.21
CA LEU A 20 -15.08 -0.14 4.20
C LEU A 20 -16.27 0.55 3.53
N ILE A 21 -16.01 1.41 2.54
CA ILE A 21 -17.08 2.09 1.79
C ILE A 21 -17.92 1.09 0.99
N LYS A 22 -17.30 0.13 0.28
CA LYS A 22 -18.03 -0.94 -0.41
C LYS A 22 -18.90 -1.75 0.54
N LYS A 23 -18.37 -2.11 1.70
CA LYS A 23 -19.11 -2.86 2.74
C LYS A 23 -20.28 -2.05 3.29
N HIS A 24 -20.07 -0.76 3.58
CA HIS A 24 -21.10 0.15 4.07
C HIS A 24 -22.25 0.29 3.06
N ILE A 25 -21.93 0.57 1.80
CA ILE A 25 -22.92 0.71 0.71
C ILE A 25 -23.73 -0.58 0.56
N LYS A 26 -23.07 -1.75 0.56
CA LYS A 26 -23.77 -3.03 0.47
C LYS A 26 -24.66 -3.30 1.67
N LYS A 27 -24.16 -3.06 2.89
CA LYS A 27 -24.92 -3.30 4.15
C LYS A 27 -26.18 -2.45 4.23
N ASN A 28 -26.09 -1.19 3.82
CA ASN A 28 -27.19 -0.23 3.91
C ASN A 28 -28.02 -0.12 2.61
N LYS A 29 -27.82 -1.03 1.65
CA LYS A 29 -28.52 -1.08 0.35
C LYS A 29 -28.53 0.27 -0.39
N ILE A 30 -27.44 1.04 -0.27
CA ILE A 30 -27.31 2.35 -0.93
C ILE A 30 -27.14 2.14 -2.42
N LYS A 31 -27.91 2.91 -3.24
CA LYS A 31 -27.90 2.77 -4.72
C LYS A 31 -26.66 3.37 -5.41
N THR A 32 -25.61 3.68 -4.70
CA THR A 32 -24.36 4.25 -5.24
C THR A 32 -23.43 3.14 -5.72
N LYS A 33 -22.91 3.23 -6.96
CA LYS A 33 -21.91 2.33 -7.51
C LYS A 33 -20.52 2.79 -7.08
N VAL A 34 -19.66 1.86 -6.61
CA VAL A 34 -18.26 2.15 -6.29
C VAL A 34 -17.35 1.54 -7.36
N LEU A 35 -16.64 2.41 -8.08
CA LEU A 35 -15.61 2.02 -9.04
C LEU A 35 -14.23 2.14 -8.38
N SER A 36 -13.43 1.09 -8.47
CA SER A 36 -12.06 1.09 -7.98
C SER A 36 -11.09 1.48 -9.09
N CYS A 37 -10.25 2.47 -8.83
CA CYS A 37 -9.25 2.97 -9.77
C CYS A 37 -7.87 2.37 -9.44
N LYS A 38 -7.13 1.94 -10.47
CA LYS A 38 -5.76 1.47 -10.31
C LYS A 38 -4.87 2.60 -9.76
N THR A 39 -3.93 2.23 -8.90
CA THR A 39 -2.91 3.17 -8.41
C THR A 39 -1.96 3.55 -9.56
N ILE A 40 -1.88 4.83 -9.87
CA ILE A 40 -0.93 5.37 -10.86
C ILE A 40 0.44 5.49 -10.19
N ARG A 41 1.49 5.08 -10.90
CA ARG A 41 2.86 5.00 -10.40
C ARG A 41 3.83 5.64 -11.37
N ASP A 42 4.94 6.15 -10.85
CA ASP A 42 6.06 6.61 -11.67
C ASP A 42 6.91 5.44 -12.22
N LYS A 43 7.97 5.78 -12.95
CA LYS A 43 8.94 4.80 -13.50
C LYS A 43 9.65 3.95 -12.43
N ASN A 44 9.76 4.45 -11.20
CA ASN A 44 10.36 3.76 -10.06
C ASN A 44 9.32 2.94 -9.27
N PHE A 45 8.09 2.82 -9.78
CA PHE A 45 6.98 2.12 -9.14
C PHE A 45 6.41 2.82 -7.90
N ILE A 46 6.74 4.09 -7.68
CA ILE A 46 6.23 4.88 -6.56
C ILE A 46 4.82 5.38 -6.89
N ALA A 47 3.87 5.15 -5.99
CA ALA A 47 2.50 5.62 -6.14
C ALA A 47 2.42 7.14 -5.96
N TYR A 48 1.82 7.87 -6.91
CA TYR A 48 1.65 9.31 -6.78
C TYR A 48 0.89 9.69 -5.52
N SER A 49 1.38 10.76 -4.86
CA SER A 49 0.80 11.29 -3.64
C SER A 49 1.31 12.72 -3.40
N SER A 50 0.45 13.59 -2.89
CA SER A 50 0.84 14.93 -2.44
C SER A 50 1.92 14.93 -1.35
N ARG A 51 2.03 13.84 -0.58
CA ARG A 51 3.08 13.67 0.43
C ARG A 51 4.48 13.61 -0.16
N LEU A 52 4.64 13.19 -1.42
CA LEU A 52 5.95 13.14 -2.10
C LEU A 52 6.57 14.53 -2.27
N ASN A 53 5.76 15.60 -2.32
CA ASN A 53 6.23 16.97 -2.42
C ASN A 53 6.89 17.46 -1.11
N LYS A 54 6.68 16.75 0.00
CA LYS A 54 7.27 17.04 1.32
C LYS A 54 8.63 16.38 1.52
N LEU A 55 9.04 15.52 0.60
CA LEU A 55 10.34 14.84 0.63
C LEU A 55 11.39 15.69 -0.06
N ASN A 56 12.55 15.86 0.58
CA ASN A 56 13.73 16.43 -0.05
C ASN A 56 14.37 15.44 -1.06
N TYR A 57 15.43 15.87 -1.73
CA TYR A 57 16.09 15.05 -2.77
C TYR A 57 16.64 13.72 -2.22
N ASN A 58 17.36 13.75 -1.08
CA ASN A 58 17.93 12.56 -0.48
C ASN A 58 16.85 11.58 0.00
N GLU A 59 15.78 12.11 0.59
CA GLU A 59 14.62 11.31 1.03
C GLU A 59 13.90 10.62 -0.15
N LYS A 60 13.86 11.26 -1.31
CA LYS A 60 13.34 10.64 -2.55
C LYS A 60 14.23 9.49 -3.03
N ILE A 61 15.55 9.62 -2.93
CA ILE A 61 16.49 8.54 -3.27
C ILE A 61 16.28 7.34 -2.34
N ILE A 62 16.15 7.59 -1.03
CA ILE A 62 15.83 6.55 -0.05
C ILE A 62 14.53 5.85 -0.43
N LEU A 63 13.47 6.60 -0.74
CA LEU A 63 12.18 6.04 -1.14
C LEU A 63 12.29 5.13 -2.35
N VAL A 64 12.98 5.56 -3.42
CA VAL A 64 13.22 4.76 -4.64
C VAL A 64 13.89 3.43 -4.29
N SER A 65 14.95 3.48 -3.48
CA SER A 65 15.71 2.30 -3.06
C SER A 65 14.85 1.33 -2.24
N VAL A 66 14.08 1.85 -1.28
CA VAL A 66 13.18 1.05 -0.43
C VAL A 66 12.06 0.39 -1.25
N ILE A 67 11.41 1.13 -2.15
CA ILE A 67 10.36 0.57 -3.02
C ILE A 67 10.93 -0.50 -3.95
N GLY A 68 12.10 -0.27 -4.53
CA GLY A 68 12.81 -1.26 -5.34
C GLY A 68 13.11 -2.54 -4.56
N PHE A 69 13.55 -2.42 -3.29
CA PHE A 69 13.76 -3.55 -2.41
C PHE A 69 12.45 -4.30 -2.11
N LEU A 70 11.39 -3.60 -1.67
CA LEU A 70 10.11 -4.22 -1.34
C LEU A 70 9.47 -4.92 -2.55
N LYS A 71 9.63 -4.37 -3.76
CA LYS A 71 9.16 -4.98 -5.01
C LYS A 71 9.90 -6.30 -5.29
N ARG A 72 11.23 -6.32 -5.18
CA ARG A 72 12.03 -7.56 -5.33
C ARG A 72 11.69 -8.58 -4.25
N TYR A 73 11.57 -8.13 -3.00
CA TYR A 73 11.18 -8.99 -1.88
C TYR A 73 9.83 -9.67 -2.14
N LYS A 74 8.80 -8.92 -2.56
CA LYS A 74 7.49 -9.49 -2.95
C LYS A 74 7.62 -10.52 -4.07
N LYS A 75 8.42 -10.24 -5.11
CA LYS A 75 8.66 -11.17 -6.22
C LYS A 75 9.26 -12.50 -5.70
N ASN A 76 10.23 -12.43 -4.80
CA ASN A 76 10.85 -13.61 -4.20
C ASN A 76 9.86 -14.41 -3.33
N LEU A 77 8.99 -13.74 -2.59
CA LEU A 77 7.91 -14.41 -1.84
C LEU A 77 6.95 -15.16 -2.78
N LEU A 78 6.54 -14.53 -3.89
CA LEU A 78 5.63 -15.15 -4.87
C LEU A 78 6.25 -16.37 -5.55
N SER A 79 7.56 -16.33 -5.82
CA SER A 79 8.33 -17.47 -6.39
C SER A 79 8.78 -18.50 -5.35
N LYS A 80 8.37 -18.37 -4.09
CA LYS A 80 8.76 -19.24 -2.94
C LYS A 80 10.27 -19.29 -2.67
N LYS A 81 11.04 -18.33 -3.18
CA LYS A 81 12.48 -18.22 -2.92
C LYS A 81 12.81 -17.64 -1.54
N GLN A 82 11.80 -17.10 -0.86
CA GLN A 82 11.94 -16.46 0.45
C GLN A 82 10.68 -16.63 1.28
N ILE A 83 10.81 -16.64 2.60
CA ILE A 83 9.70 -16.64 3.56
C ILE A 83 9.53 -15.22 4.11
N PHE A 84 8.29 -14.81 4.37
CA PHE A 84 8.02 -13.49 4.93
C PHE A 84 8.55 -13.38 6.36
N ASN A 85 9.48 -12.45 6.56
CA ASN A 85 10.03 -12.11 7.87
C ASN A 85 9.97 -10.59 8.07
N PHE A 86 9.06 -10.14 8.94
CA PHE A 86 8.87 -8.72 9.22
C PHE A 86 10.11 -8.07 9.82
N ASN A 87 10.79 -8.74 10.76
CA ASN A 87 11.94 -8.18 11.45
C ASN A 87 13.13 -7.98 10.50
N GLU A 88 13.36 -8.92 9.60
CA GLU A 88 14.38 -8.83 8.55
C GLU A 88 14.11 -7.64 7.63
N ILE A 89 12.88 -7.53 7.10
CA ILE A 89 12.50 -6.40 6.24
C ILE A 89 12.65 -5.08 6.98
N LYS A 90 12.15 -5.01 8.22
CA LYS A 90 12.23 -3.81 9.06
C LYS A 90 13.67 -3.37 9.26
N LYS A 91 14.57 -4.27 9.67
CA LYS A 91 16.00 -3.99 9.82
C LYS A 91 16.60 -3.48 8.50
N LYS A 92 16.30 -4.15 7.38
CA LYS A 92 16.84 -3.79 6.07
C LYS A 92 16.41 -2.40 5.62
N ILE A 93 15.11 -2.05 5.71
CA ILE A 93 14.66 -0.74 5.24
C ILE A 93 15.08 0.40 6.18
N ILE A 94 15.24 0.13 7.48
CA ILE A 94 15.84 1.10 8.42
C ILE A 94 17.30 1.35 8.03
N SER A 95 18.10 0.32 7.73
CA SER A 95 19.48 0.51 7.27
C SER A 95 19.59 1.25 5.92
N MET A 96 18.48 1.36 5.17
CA MET A 96 18.39 2.14 3.93
C MET A 96 17.97 3.59 4.16
N GLY A 97 17.74 4.02 5.41
CA GLY A 97 17.38 5.40 5.76
C GLY A 97 15.92 5.63 6.13
N VAL A 98 15.12 4.56 6.29
CA VAL A 98 13.76 4.68 6.85
C VAL A 98 13.84 4.96 8.34
N ASN A 99 13.19 6.03 8.81
CA ASN A 99 13.23 6.45 10.21
C ASN A 99 12.37 5.58 11.14
N LYS A 100 11.19 5.17 10.67
CA LYS A 100 10.25 4.39 11.45
C LYS A 100 9.38 3.52 10.54
N VAL A 101 9.10 2.31 10.97
CA VAL A 101 8.18 1.38 10.28
C VAL A 101 6.96 1.15 11.19
N ASP A 102 5.79 1.54 10.71
CA ASP A 102 4.54 1.26 11.41
C ASP A 102 4.10 -0.18 11.16
N TYR A 103 4.08 -0.59 9.88
CA TYR A 103 3.79 -1.97 9.51
C TYR A 103 4.31 -2.32 8.12
N ILE A 104 4.57 -3.61 7.93
CA ILE A 104 4.69 -4.28 6.62
C ILE A 104 3.91 -5.58 6.76
N LYS A 105 2.89 -5.80 5.93
CA LYS A 105 1.99 -6.96 6.04
C LYS A 105 1.65 -7.53 4.69
N LEU A 106 1.51 -8.85 4.64
CA LEU A 106 0.91 -9.55 3.51
C LEU A 106 -0.57 -9.75 3.79
N ILE A 107 -1.42 -9.30 2.87
CA ILE A 107 -2.87 -9.38 3.02
C ILE A 107 -3.50 -9.96 1.76
N ASP A 108 -4.30 -10.99 1.94
CA ASP A 108 -5.20 -11.48 0.91
C ASP A 108 -6.38 -10.49 0.77
N LEU A 109 -6.54 -9.91 -0.42
CA LEU A 109 -7.55 -8.86 -0.65
C LEU A 109 -9.00 -9.35 -0.58
N LYS A 110 -9.23 -10.67 -0.68
CA LYS A 110 -10.57 -11.24 -0.58
C LYS A 110 -10.99 -11.46 0.88
N THR A 111 -10.08 -12.01 1.67
CA THR A 111 -10.35 -12.40 3.06
C THR A 111 -9.95 -11.34 4.07
N LEU A 112 -9.09 -10.38 3.68
CA LEU A 112 -8.42 -9.38 4.53
C LEU A 112 -7.59 -9.98 5.67
N LYS A 113 -7.23 -11.24 5.55
CA LYS A 113 -6.42 -11.97 6.52
C LYS A 113 -5.03 -12.26 5.97
N LYS A 114 -4.17 -12.85 6.79
CA LYS A 114 -2.89 -13.41 6.35
C LYS A 114 -3.15 -14.40 5.20
N PRO A 115 -2.42 -14.30 4.08
CA PRO A 115 -2.67 -15.15 2.92
C PRO A 115 -2.35 -16.61 3.22
N LYS A 116 -3.22 -17.51 2.77
CA LYS A 116 -3.00 -18.97 2.80
C LYS A 116 -2.32 -19.48 1.52
N LYS A 117 -2.37 -18.69 0.43
CA LYS A 117 -1.82 -19.02 -0.90
C LYS A 117 -0.95 -17.85 -1.38
N ASN A 118 -0.20 -18.05 -2.45
CA ASN A 118 0.63 -17.02 -3.10
C ASN A 118 -0.20 -15.94 -3.85
N LYS A 119 -1.31 -15.49 -3.23
CA LYS A 119 -2.16 -14.44 -3.75
C LYS A 119 -2.39 -13.39 -2.67
N PHE A 120 -1.56 -12.35 -2.69
CA PHE A 120 -1.57 -11.31 -1.68
C PHE A 120 -1.05 -9.99 -2.23
N ASN A 121 -1.40 -8.91 -1.53
CA ASN A 121 -0.70 -7.64 -1.64
C ASN A 121 0.20 -7.43 -0.43
N LEU A 122 1.34 -6.79 -0.68
CA LEU A 122 2.22 -6.27 0.36
C LEU A 122 1.75 -4.86 0.72
N PHE A 123 1.34 -4.68 1.96
CA PHE A 123 0.93 -3.40 2.53
C PHE A 123 2.04 -2.86 3.41
N TYR A 124 2.31 -1.58 3.33
CA TYR A 124 3.29 -0.96 4.20
C TYR A 124 2.87 0.45 4.64
N ALA A 125 3.40 0.82 5.80
CA ALA A 125 3.48 2.20 6.27
C ALA A 125 4.80 2.41 6.98
N PHE A 126 5.54 3.43 6.55
CA PHE A 126 6.82 3.83 7.14
C PHE A 126 7.05 5.34 7.00
N TYR A 127 8.04 5.84 7.72
CA TYR A 127 8.42 7.24 7.69
C TYR A 127 9.80 7.42 7.05
N ILE A 128 9.91 8.40 6.16
CA ILE A 128 11.18 8.96 5.72
C ILE A 128 11.17 10.43 6.17
N GLY A 129 12.15 10.81 6.98
CA GLY A 129 12.07 12.06 7.73
C GLY A 129 10.79 12.09 8.58
N LYS A 130 10.03 13.18 8.45
CA LYS A 130 8.73 13.37 9.12
C LYS A 130 7.54 12.90 8.28
N VAL A 131 7.78 12.42 7.06
CA VAL A 131 6.72 12.08 6.10
C VAL A 131 6.31 10.63 6.22
N ARG A 132 5.06 10.39 6.62
CA ARG A 132 4.45 9.05 6.65
C ARG A 132 3.98 8.65 5.26
N LEU A 133 4.54 7.60 4.73
CA LEU A 133 4.22 7.02 3.42
C LEU A 133 3.46 5.70 3.58
N ILE A 134 2.40 5.54 2.81
CA ILE A 134 1.59 4.32 2.76
C ILE A 134 1.39 3.87 1.32
N ASP A 135 1.36 2.57 1.10
CA ASP A 135 0.96 2.00 -0.19
C ASP A 135 0.67 0.51 -0.04
N ASN A 136 0.18 -0.08 -1.15
CA ASN A 136 0.05 -1.53 -1.31
C ASN A 136 0.26 -1.93 -2.78
N PHE A 137 0.80 -3.10 -3.02
CA PHE A 137 0.97 -3.66 -4.36
C PHE A 137 1.14 -5.18 -4.33
#